data_5f2903d7cca662ca3d04ec433a210906
#
_entry.id   5f2903d7cca662ca3d04ec433a210906
#
_cell.length_a   1.000
_cell.length_b   1.000
_cell.length_c   1.000
_cell.angle_alpha   90.00
_cell.angle_beta   90.00
_cell.angle_gamma   90.00
#
_symmetry.space_group_name_H-M   'P 1'
#
loop_
_entity.id
_entity.type
_entity.pdbx_description
1 polymer ?
#
loop_
_entity_poly.entity_id
_entity_poly.type
_entity_poly.pdbx_seq_one_letter_code
_entity_poly.pdbx_strand_id
1 'polypeptide(L)'
;MCIRDSSGADEARLDSIKPGPDGGVEVVTTQVLMSTRLPGLVSQFHRGDLEIQREESWTPLIDGGANAVVAAKIFGAPVSVTGNAELSGSETAARLTFHADIAVQVPLVGGKLENFIGNQLIALLTSEQRFTIRWIAGDC
;
A
#
# COMPACT_ATOMS: atom_id res chain seq x y z
N MET A 1 19.46 1.39 -9.05
CA MET A 1 18.38 0.42 -8.92
C MET A 1 17.12 1.09 -8.45
N CYS A 2 16.05 0.95 -9.17
CA CYS A 2 14.79 1.62 -8.89
C CYS A 2 14.06 1.14 -7.64
N ILE A 3 14.37 -0.01 -7.13
CA ILE A 3 13.55 -0.69 -6.11
C ILE A 3 13.55 0.02 -4.75
N ARG A 4 14.61 0.69 -4.39
CA ARG A 4 14.73 1.31 -3.06
C ARG A 4 14.11 2.69 -2.93
N ASP A 5 14.13 3.46 -3.98
CA ASP A 5 13.71 4.86 -3.93
C ASP A 5 12.22 5.08 -4.22
N SER A 6 11.55 4.01 -4.60
CA SER A 6 10.22 4.10 -5.19
C SER A 6 9.07 3.91 -4.21
N SER A 7 9.30 3.21 -3.13
CA SER A 7 8.20 2.85 -2.23
C SER A 7 7.95 3.86 -1.11
N GLY A 8 8.85 4.84 -0.92
CA GLY A 8 8.79 5.73 0.23
C GLY A 8 9.03 5.02 1.58
N ALA A 9 9.34 3.73 1.55
CA ALA A 9 9.66 2.92 2.71
C ALA A 9 11.17 2.74 2.82
N ASP A 10 11.66 2.45 4.03
CA ASP A 10 13.08 2.19 4.28
C ASP A 10 13.47 0.78 3.85
N GLU A 11 12.53 -0.14 3.93
CA GLU A 11 12.66 -1.51 3.48
C GLU A 11 11.32 -1.98 2.91
N ALA A 12 11.36 -2.76 1.85
CA ALA A 12 10.18 -3.41 1.27
C ALA A 12 10.55 -4.82 0.86
N ARG A 13 9.62 -5.77 1.11
CA ARG A 13 9.79 -7.16 0.69
C ARG A 13 8.48 -7.72 0.15
N LEU A 14 8.62 -8.65 -0.78
CA LEU A 14 7.53 -9.48 -1.26
C LEU A 14 7.48 -10.73 -0.39
N ASP A 15 6.43 -10.87 0.42
CA ASP A 15 6.25 -12.03 1.30
C ASP A 15 5.71 -13.23 0.53
N SER A 16 4.74 -13.01 -0.34
CA SER A 16 4.22 -14.04 -1.21
C SER A 16 3.54 -13.47 -2.45
N ILE A 17 3.58 -14.23 -3.52
CA ILE A 17 2.77 -14.04 -4.71
C ILE A 17 2.31 -15.42 -5.17
N LYS A 18 1.01 -15.59 -5.38
CA LYS A 18 0.44 -16.88 -5.76
C LYS A 18 -0.80 -16.69 -6.62
N PRO A 19 -1.17 -17.70 -7.45
CA PRO A 19 -2.44 -17.66 -8.18
C PRO A 19 -3.62 -17.57 -7.20
N GLY A 20 -4.58 -16.74 -7.52
CA GLY A 20 -5.87 -16.71 -6.81
C GLY A 20 -6.79 -17.83 -7.28
N PRO A 21 -7.91 -18.09 -6.54
CA PRO A 21 -8.82 -19.18 -6.85
C PRO A 21 -9.46 -19.09 -8.23
N ASP A 22 -9.64 -17.90 -8.78
CA ASP A 22 -10.32 -17.67 -10.06
C ASP A 22 -9.36 -17.33 -11.21
N GLY A 23 -8.07 -17.64 -11.06
CA GLY A 23 -7.06 -17.30 -12.06
C GLY A 23 -6.52 -15.89 -11.93
N GLY A 24 -6.87 -15.16 -10.89
CA GLY A 24 -6.25 -13.89 -10.52
C GLY A 24 -4.92 -14.09 -9.79
N VAL A 25 -4.55 -13.11 -8.98
CA VAL A 25 -3.30 -13.17 -8.22
C VAL A 25 -3.50 -12.65 -6.80
N GLU A 26 -2.89 -13.33 -5.84
CA GLU A 26 -2.80 -12.87 -4.46
C GLU A 26 -1.37 -12.45 -4.15
N VAL A 27 -1.21 -11.25 -3.61
CA VAL A 27 0.09 -10.65 -3.31
C VAL A 27 0.12 -10.19 -1.86
N VAL A 28 1.18 -10.56 -1.16
CA VAL A 28 1.45 -10.06 0.19
C VAL A 28 2.79 -9.36 0.21
N THR A 29 2.79 -8.12 0.63
CA THR A 29 4.01 -7.30 0.75
C THR A 29 4.12 -6.74 2.15
N THR A 30 5.34 -6.52 2.59
CA THR A 30 5.64 -5.82 3.85
C THR A 30 6.56 -4.65 3.56
N GLN A 31 6.20 -3.50 4.11
CA GLN A 31 7.02 -2.28 4.05
C GLN A 31 7.38 -1.87 5.47
N VAL A 32 8.62 -1.44 5.66
CA VAL A 32 9.13 -1.02 6.95
C VAL A 32 9.46 0.46 6.91
N LEU A 33 8.93 1.21 7.86
CA LEU A 33 9.32 2.60 8.13
C LEU A 33 10.11 2.64 9.42
N MET A 34 11.34 3.14 9.36
CA MET A 34 12.21 3.26 10.51
C MET A 34 11.63 4.24 11.54
N SER A 35 11.79 3.91 12.81
CA SER A 35 11.29 4.73 13.92
C SER A 35 11.78 6.17 13.88
N THR A 36 12.98 6.40 13.36
CA THR A 36 13.58 7.74 13.22
C THR A 36 12.83 8.66 12.24
N ARG A 37 12.01 8.08 11.38
CA ARG A 37 11.20 8.82 10.40
C ARG A 37 9.76 9.07 10.87
N LEU A 38 9.39 8.53 12.02
CA LEU A 38 8.01 8.64 12.51
C LEU A 38 7.81 9.98 13.24
N PRO A 39 6.69 10.69 12.98
CA PRO A 39 6.32 11.86 13.76
C PRO A 39 6.10 11.52 15.23
N GLY A 40 6.30 12.49 16.11
CA GLY A 40 6.11 12.32 17.54
C GLY A 40 4.72 11.78 17.93
N LEU A 41 3.68 12.15 17.17
CA LEU A 41 2.33 11.64 17.39
C LEU A 41 2.25 10.12 17.24
N VAL A 42 2.93 9.57 16.22
CA VAL A 42 2.96 8.12 15.98
C VAL A 42 3.82 7.42 17.03
N SER A 43 4.98 7.97 17.37
CA SER A 43 5.90 7.38 18.33
C SER A 43 5.33 7.29 19.75
N GLN A 44 4.30 8.05 20.08
CA GLN A 44 3.58 7.94 21.35
C GLN A 44 2.78 6.63 21.46
N PHE A 45 2.34 6.07 20.34
CA PHE A 45 1.48 4.88 20.30
C PHE A 45 2.17 3.65 19.77
N HIS A 46 3.33 3.81 19.18
CA HIS A 46 4.09 2.71 18.61
C HIS A 46 5.58 2.90 18.89
N ARG A 47 6.20 1.86 19.42
CA ARG A 47 7.65 1.84 19.66
C ARG A 47 8.35 1.02 18.60
N GLY A 48 9.46 1.54 18.11
CA GLY A 48 10.26 0.88 17.09
C GLY A 48 9.76 1.17 15.68
N ASP A 49 10.23 0.38 14.74
CA ASP A 49 9.91 0.54 13.34
C ASP A 49 8.48 0.09 13.05
N LEU A 50 7.83 0.74 12.10
CA LEU A 50 6.51 0.31 11.62
C LEU A 50 6.66 -0.74 10.55
N GLU A 51 6.07 -1.90 10.76
CA GLU A 51 5.90 -2.92 9.74
C GLU A 51 4.46 -2.91 9.24
N ILE A 52 4.30 -2.61 7.96
CA ILE A 52 3.00 -2.52 7.29
C ILE A 52 2.90 -3.69 6.33
N GLN A 53 2.01 -4.62 6.62
CA GLN A 53 1.72 -5.72 5.73
C GLN A 53 0.47 -5.41 4.92
N ARG A 54 0.59 -5.52 3.60
CA ARG A 54 -0.51 -5.32 2.65
C ARG A 54 -0.80 -6.62 1.92
N GLU A 55 -2.06 -7.01 1.91
CA GLU A 55 -2.58 -8.14 1.19
C GLU A 55 -3.49 -7.64 0.07
N GLU A 56 -3.26 -8.12 -1.14
CA GLU A 56 -4.04 -7.76 -2.31
C GLU A 56 -4.52 -9.04 -3.01
N SER A 57 -5.81 -9.11 -3.28
CA SER A 57 -6.41 -10.21 -4.04
C SER A 57 -7.02 -9.65 -5.31
N TRP A 58 -6.37 -9.91 -6.42
CA TRP A 58 -6.74 -9.40 -7.74
C TRP A 58 -7.54 -10.42 -8.53
N THR A 59 -8.58 -9.96 -9.22
CA THR A 59 -9.26 -10.76 -10.24
C THR A 59 -8.37 -10.94 -11.47
N PRO A 60 -8.68 -11.92 -12.35
CA PRO A 60 -8.05 -12.00 -13.66
C PRO A 60 -8.22 -10.69 -14.44
N LEU A 61 -7.26 -10.42 -15.31
CA LEU A 61 -7.36 -9.32 -16.25
C LEU A 61 -8.31 -9.72 -17.40
N ILE A 62 -9.44 -9.05 -17.50
CA ILE A 62 -10.48 -9.30 -18.52
C ILE A 62 -10.85 -7.98 -19.17
N ASP A 63 -10.80 -7.92 -20.49
CA ASP A 63 -11.15 -6.72 -21.28
C ASP A 63 -10.42 -5.45 -20.81
N GLY A 64 -9.16 -5.60 -20.45
CA GLY A 64 -8.32 -4.49 -19.98
C GLY A 64 -8.60 -4.03 -18.55
N GLY A 65 -9.39 -4.77 -17.78
CA GLY A 65 -9.75 -4.43 -16.42
C GLY A 65 -9.54 -5.55 -15.41
N ALA A 66 -9.28 -5.17 -14.18
CA ALA A 66 -9.21 -6.06 -13.03
C ALA A 66 -9.60 -5.30 -11.76
N ASN A 67 -10.05 -6.03 -10.77
CA ASN A 67 -10.41 -5.48 -9.47
C ASN A 67 -9.62 -6.17 -8.37
N ALA A 68 -9.35 -5.46 -7.30
CA ALA A 68 -8.72 -6.04 -6.12
C ALA A 68 -9.46 -5.69 -4.84
N VAL A 69 -9.40 -6.62 -3.91
CA VAL A 69 -9.66 -6.34 -2.49
C VAL A 69 -8.30 -6.16 -1.82
N VAL A 70 -8.18 -5.10 -1.04
CA VAL A 70 -6.94 -4.72 -0.38
C VAL A 70 -7.16 -4.64 1.12
N ALA A 71 -6.25 -5.22 1.87
CA ALA A 71 -6.21 -5.08 3.31
C ALA A 71 -4.78 -4.81 3.76
N ALA A 72 -4.62 -3.92 4.72
CA ALA A 72 -3.32 -3.66 5.31
C ALA A 72 -3.44 -3.56 6.83
N LYS A 73 -2.40 -3.98 7.50
CA LYS A 73 -2.28 -3.88 8.94
C LYS A 73 -0.89 -3.40 9.32
N ILE A 74 -0.81 -2.73 10.45
CA ILE A 74 0.44 -2.33 11.05
C ILE A 74 0.64 -3.21 12.29
N PHE A 75 1.72 -3.99 12.29
CA PHE A 75 2.00 -4.87 13.41
C PHE A 75 2.25 -4.08 14.70
N GLY A 76 1.61 -4.49 15.78
CA GLY A 76 1.75 -3.84 17.09
C GLY A 76 1.03 -2.50 17.23
N ALA A 77 0.20 -2.12 16.28
CA ALA A 77 -0.59 -0.88 16.32
C ALA A 77 -2.08 -1.17 16.07
N PRO A 78 -2.98 -0.43 16.71
CA PRO A 78 -4.43 -0.62 16.55
C PRO A 78 -4.94 0.08 15.28
N VAL A 79 -4.34 -0.24 14.14
CA VAL A 79 -4.63 0.38 12.84
C VAL A 79 -4.95 -0.71 11.85
N SER A 80 -6.02 -0.53 11.11
CA SER A 80 -6.38 -1.36 9.97
C SER A 80 -6.76 -0.49 8.77
N VAL A 81 -6.43 -0.97 7.59
CA VAL A 81 -6.81 -0.36 6.32
C VAL A 81 -7.49 -1.44 5.49
N THR A 82 -8.67 -1.14 5.00
CA THR A 82 -9.39 -2.01 4.06
C THR A 82 -9.80 -1.19 2.86
N GLY A 83 -9.85 -1.81 1.71
CA GLY A 83 -10.22 -1.08 0.52
C GLY A 83 -10.34 -1.96 -0.70
N ASN A 84 -10.47 -1.28 -1.80
CA ASN A 84 -10.50 -1.92 -3.12
C ASN A 84 -9.70 -1.10 -4.12
N ALA A 85 -9.32 -1.77 -5.18
CA ALA A 85 -8.66 -1.15 -6.31
C ALA A 85 -9.34 -1.58 -7.61
N GLU A 86 -9.37 -0.69 -8.56
CA GLU A 86 -9.88 -0.94 -9.90
C GLU A 86 -8.83 -0.53 -10.92
N LEU A 87 -8.45 -1.49 -11.74
CA LEU A 87 -7.57 -1.26 -12.88
C LEU A 87 -8.41 -1.27 -14.14
N SER A 88 -8.29 -0.23 -14.94
CA SER A 88 -8.92 -0.14 -16.26
C SER A 88 -7.90 0.39 -17.26
N GLY A 89 -8.02 -0.03 -18.51
CA GLY A 89 -7.06 0.43 -19.48
C GLY A 89 -7.42 0.10 -20.91
N SER A 90 -6.64 0.70 -21.79
CA SER A 90 -6.61 0.46 -23.21
C SER A 90 -5.20 0.02 -23.61
N GLU A 91 -4.95 -0.15 -24.92
CA GLU A 91 -3.63 -0.49 -25.44
C GLU A 91 -2.55 0.56 -25.11
N THR A 92 -2.94 1.80 -24.87
CA THR A 92 -2.00 2.93 -24.73
C THR A 92 -1.96 3.55 -23.35
N ALA A 93 -2.97 3.30 -22.50
CA ALA A 93 -3.04 3.93 -21.18
C ALA A 93 -3.79 3.04 -20.19
N ALA A 94 -3.44 3.17 -18.92
CA ALA A 94 -4.11 2.49 -17.84
C ALA A 94 -4.41 3.46 -16.68
N ARG A 95 -5.49 3.17 -15.96
CA ARG A 95 -5.88 3.90 -14.75
C ARG A 95 -6.04 2.91 -13.62
N LEU A 96 -5.43 3.22 -12.49
CA LEU A 96 -5.58 2.50 -11.26
C LEU A 96 -6.26 3.42 -10.23
N THR A 97 -7.41 2.99 -9.73
CA THR A 97 -8.18 3.74 -8.73
C THR A 97 -8.21 2.96 -7.43
N PHE A 98 -7.81 3.61 -6.34
CA PHE A 98 -7.85 3.05 -5.00
C PHE A 98 -8.90 3.74 -4.14
N HIS A 99 -9.66 2.95 -3.38
CA HIS A 99 -10.48 3.41 -2.28
C HIS A 99 -10.04 2.69 -1.02
N ALA A 100 -9.77 3.44 0.04
CA ALA A 100 -9.31 2.87 1.29
C ALA A 100 -10.02 3.51 2.47
N ASP A 101 -10.42 2.68 3.41
CA ASP A 101 -10.95 3.07 4.71
C ASP A 101 -9.91 2.76 5.78
N ILE A 102 -9.58 3.76 6.57
CA ILE A 102 -8.57 3.67 7.62
C ILE A 102 -9.27 3.75 8.96
N ALA A 103 -9.06 2.75 9.80
CA ALA A 103 -9.59 2.70 11.15
C ALA A 103 -8.46 2.67 12.17
N VAL A 104 -8.48 3.63 13.08
CA VAL A 104 -7.55 3.72 14.19
C VAL A 104 -8.35 3.65 15.49
N GLN A 105 -8.11 2.59 16.27
CA GLN A 105 -8.84 2.35 17.52
C GLN A 105 -8.10 2.95 18.70
N VAL A 106 -7.93 4.27 18.69
CA VAL A 106 -7.32 5.03 19.78
C VAL A 106 -8.29 6.13 20.19
N PRO A 107 -8.76 6.14 21.44
CA PRO A 107 -9.67 7.18 21.92
C PRO A 107 -9.07 8.58 21.78
N LEU A 108 -9.90 9.58 21.50
CA LEU A 108 -9.63 11.02 21.43
C LEU A 108 -8.73 11.47 20.26
N VAL A 109 -7.74 10.67 19.84
CA VAL A 109 -6.78 11.05 18.79
C VAL A 109 -6.91 10.21 17.52
N GLY A 110 -7.85 9.25 17.50
CA GLY A 110 -8.03 8.35 16.36
C GLY A 110 -8.21 9.07 15.03
N GLY A 111 -9.05 10.12 15.00
CA GLY A 111 -9.28 10.91 13.80
C GLY A 111 -8.05 11.64 13.27
N LYS A 112 -7.19 12.13 14.15
CA LYS A 112 -5.92 12.78 13.75
C LYS A 112 -4.94 11.76 13.16
N LEU A 113 -4.87 10.58 13.76
CA LEU A 113 -4.04 9.48 13.27
C LEU A 113 -4.56 8.96 11.93
N GLU A 114 -5.87 8.84 11.76
CA GLU A 114 -6.48 8.44 10.49
C GLU A 114 -6.12 9.41 9.37
N ASN A 115 -6.24 10.71 9.61
CA ASN A 115 -5.85 11.74 8.64
C ASN A 115 -4.36 11.69 8.31
N PHE A 116 -3.51 11.51 9.31
CA PHE A 116 -2.07 11.36 9.10
C PHE A 116 -1.76 10.13 8.24
N ILE A 117 -2.31 8.99 8.58
CA ILE A 117 -2.10 7.73 7.83
C ILE A 117 -2.64 7.86 6.42
N GLY A 118 -3.80 8.47 6.23
CA GLY A 118 -4.38 8.72 4.92
C GLY A 118 -3.45 9.55 4.03
N ASN A 119 -2.86 10.61 4.56
CA ASN A 119 -1.90 11.44 3.84
C ASN A 119 -0.62 10.65 3.49
N GLN A 120 -0.13 9.82 4.40
CA GLN A 120 1.04 8.97 4.14
C GLN A 120 0.74 7.91 3.08
N LEU A 121 -0.46 7.33 3.11
CA LEU A 121 -0.89 6.36 2.10
C LEU A 121 -0.94 6.99 0.70
N ILE A 122 -1.49 8.19 0.58
CA ILE A 122 -1.51 8.93 -0.69
C ILE A 122 -0.08 9.18 -1.18
N ALA A 123 0.82 9.61 -0.31
CA ALA A 123 2.21 9.85 -0.66
C ALA A 123 2.91 8.56 -1.12
N LEU A 124 2.66 7.46 -0.45
CA LEU A 124 3.19 6.15 -0.79
C LEU A 124 2.70 5.68 -2.16
N LEU A 125 1.40 5.73 -2.39
CA LEU A 125 0.80 5.32 -3.67
C LEU A 125 1.28 6.21 -4.82
N THR A 126 1.49 7.50 -4.58
CA THR A 126 2.06 8.42 -5.56
C THR A 126 3.51 8.03 -5.90
N SER A 127 4.30 7.65 -4.91
CA SER A 127 5.67 7.16 -5.12
C SER A 127 5.69 5.85 -5.90
N GLU A 128 4.79 4.92 -5.58
CA GLU A 128 4.64 3.67 -6.31
C GLU A 128 4.25 3.91 -7.77
N GLN A 129 3.34 4.85 -8.01
CA GLN A 129 2.94 5.23 -9.36
C GLN A 129 4.12 5.76 -10.18
N ARG A 130 4.89 6.68 -9.61
CA ARG A 130 6.09 7.24 -10.28
C ARG A 130 7.11 6.16 -10.59
N PHE A 131 7.33 5.26 -9.67
CA PHE A 131 8.22 4.11 -9.88
C PHE A 131 7.72 3.23 -11.02
N THR A 132 6.44 2.88 -11.01
CA THR A 132 5.83 2.01 -12.02
C THR A 132 5.95 2.63 -13.43
N ILE A 133 5.69 3.93 -13.54
CA ILE A 133 5.83 4.64 -14.82
C ILE A 133 7.27 4.57 -15.33
N ARG A 134 8.24 4.81 -14.48
CA ARG A 134 9.67 4.74 -14.84
C ARG A 134 10.09 3.33 -15.21
N TRP A 135 9.63 2.35 -14.45
CA TRP A 135 9.93 0.94 -14.69
C TRP A 135 9.38 0.47 -16.04
N ILE A 136 8.13 0.83 -16.36
CA ILE A 136 7.50 0.51 -17.65
C ILE A 136 8.25 1.19 -18.80
N ALA A 137 8.69 2.42 -18.62
CA ALA A 137 9.46 3.17 -19.63
C ALA A 137 10.91 2.67 -19.80
N GLY A 138 11.38 1.79 -18.92
CA GLY A 138 12.75 1.29 -18.96
C GLY A 138 13.79 2.28 -18.43
N ASP A 139 13.38 3.31 -17.70
CA ASP A 139 14.25 4.36 -17.15
C ASP A 139 14.88 3.98 -15.80
N CYS A 140 14.87 2.73 -15.50
CA CYS A 140 15.45 2.23 -14.25
C CYS A 140 16.71 1.41 -14.45
#